data_057df9344c6711227a192546e5d83ff9
#
_entry.id   057df9344c6711227a192546e5d83ff9
#
_cell.length_a   1.000
_cell.length_b   1.000
_cell.length_c   1.000
_cell.angle_alpha   90.00
_cell.angle_beta   90.00
_cell.angle_gamma   90.00
#
_symmetry.space_group_name_H-M   'P 1'
#
loop_
_entity.id
_entity.type
_entity.pdbx_description
1 polymer ?
#
loop_
_entity_poly.entity_id
_entity_poly.type
_entity_poly.pdbx_seq_one_letter_code
_entity_poly.pdbx_strand_id
1 'polypeptide(L)'
;LDEIAPTKLPSPRETKARFGFDPEGALVLCVEHSVSTHPETAAAEMTETLSALRELALPTVLVYPNSDAGGRAMIEVIKSFEKHHGGRGGWLRAYKSLARDEFLAVMKAASVMVGNSSSGIIEAASFGLGVVNIGRRQAGRQRSGNTLDVAPRRKEIVSAVRRILTDGGLHGKLSTAKNVYGDGRASERIAAVLAKIDVGPEIRSKQITY
;
A
#
# COMPACT_ATOMS: atom_id res chain seq x y z
N LEU A 1 3.25 12.04 -5.55
CA LEU A 1 1.88 12.47 -5.24
C LEU A 1 1.29 13.32 -6.37
N ASP A 2 2.09 14.00 -7.13
CA ASP A 2 1.66 14.90 -8.23
C ASP A 2 0.82 14.18 -9.31
N GLU A 3 1.02 12.88 -9.48
CA GLU A 3 0.22 12.04 -10.37
C GLU A 3 -1.15 11.68 -9.79
N ILE A 4 -1.32 11.73 -8.46
CA ILE A 4 -2.56 11.31 -7.81
C ILE A 4 -3.67 12.35 -8.03
N ALA A 5 -3.35 13.63 -7.86
CA ALA A 5 -4.33 14.71 -7.91
C ALA A 5 -4.99 14.89 -9.29
N PRO A 6 -4.25 14.88 -10.43
CA PRO A 6 -4.84 15.09 -11.75
C PRO A 6 -5.42 13.84 -12.39
N THR A 7 -5.10 12.62 -11.87
CA THR A 7 -5.52 11.37 -12.51
C THR A 7 -7.02 11.13 -12.33
N LYS A 8 -7.76 11.04 -13.43
CA LYS A 8 -9.17 10.64 -13.44
C LYS A 8 -9.26 9.14 -13.20
N LEU A 9 -9.38 8.75 -11.95
CA LEU A 9 -9.54 7.36 -11.56
C LEU A 9 -11.01 6.94 -11.64
N PRO A 10 -11.30 5.68 -12.02
CA PRO A 10 -12.64 5.10 -11.93
C PRO A 10 -13.23 5.24 -10.52
N SER A 11 -14.54 5.14 -10.41
CA SER A 11 -15.20 5.05 -9.11
C SER A 11 -14.79 3.76 -8.37
N PRO A 12 -14.88 3.73 -7.03
CA PRO A 12 -14.65 2.51 -6.26
C PRO A 12 -15.51 1.33 -6.74
N ARG A 13 -16.76 1.60 -7.08
CA ARG A 13 -17.72 0.60 -7.58
C ARG A 13 -17.27 -0.02 -8.90
N GLU A 14 -16.89 0.80 -9.89
CA GLU A 14 -16.40 0.35 -11.19
C GLU A 14 -15.08 -0.43 -11.04
N THR A 15 -14.19 0.05 -10.17
CA THR A 15 -12.93 -0.64 -9.90
C THR A 15 -13.16 -2.03 -9.31
N LYS A 16 -13.97 -2.17 -8.27
CA LYS A 16 -14.29 -3.47 -7.67
C LYS A 16 -14.91 -4.44 -8.67
N ALA A 17 -15.88 -3.96 -9.48
CA ALA A 17 -16.51 -4.76 -10.53
C ALA A 17 -15.49 -5.25 -11.57
N ARG A 18 -14.56 -4.38 -12.01
CA ARG A 18 -13.49 -4.73 -12.95
C ARG A 18 -12.57 -5.83 -12.42
N PHE A 19 -12.29 -5.83 -11.12
CA PHE A 19 -11.50 -6.87 -10.46
C PHE A 19 -12.34 -8.12 -10.09
N GLY A 20 -13.63 -8.16 -10.45
CA GLY A 20 -14.52 -9.31 -10.27
C GLY A 20 -14.98 -9.50 -8.83
N PHE A 21 -15.10 -8.42 -8.07
CA PHE A 21 -15.63 -8.38 -6.71
C PHE A 21 -16.98 -7.65 -6.62
N ASP A 22 -17.66 -7.86 -5.52
CA ASP A 22 -18.90 -7.12 -5.21
C ASP A 22 -18.62 -5.61 -5.18
N PRO A 23 -19.29 -4.82 -6.02
CA PRO A 23 -19.10 -3.37 -6.07
C PRO A 23 -19.36 -2.65 -4.75
N GLU A 24 -20.25 -3.18 -3.91
CA GLU A 24 -20.63 -2.57 -2.61
C GLU A 24 -19.83 -3.16 -1.43
N GLY A 25 -19.18 -4.32 -1.63
CA GLY A 25 -18.42 -5.00 -0.59
C GLY A 25 -17.14 -4.29 -0.17
N ALA A 26 -16.56 -4.71 0.94
CA ALA A 26 -15.23 -4.28 1.34
C ALA A 26 -14.15 -4.87 0.40
N LEU A 27 -13.05 -4.15 0.22
CA LEU A 27 -11.91 -4.58 -0.58
C LEU A 27 -10.61 -4.35 0.20
N VAL A 28 -9.73 -5.33 0.22
CA VAL A 28 -8.37 -5.21 0.74
C VAL A 28 -7.39 -5.04 -0.41
N LEU A 29 -6.50 -4.06 -0.31
CA LEU A 29 -5.28 -4.00 -1.12
C LEU A 29 -4.13 -4.57 -0.31
N CYS A 30 -3.54 -5.68 -0.75
CA CYS A 30 -2.39 -6.30 -0.09
C CYS A 30 -1.12 -6.08 -0.91
N VAL A 31 -0.11 -5.44 -0.29
CA VAL A 31 1.21 -5.23 -0.91
C VAL A 31 2.28 -5.40 0.16
N GLU A 32 2.95 -6.54 0.12
CA GLU A 32 3.98 -6.89 1.09
C GLU A 32 5.27 -7.32 0.37
N HIS A 33 6.40 -6.88 0.87
CA HIS A 33 7.72 -7.16 0.35
C HIS A 33 8.58 -7.80 1.43
N SER A 34 9.54 -8.60 1.01
CA SER A 34 10.54 -9.15 1.94
C SER A 34 11.38 -8.03 2.56
N VAL A 35 11.88 -8.29 3.75
CA VAL A 35 12.91 -7.46 4.40
C VAL A 35 14.26 -8.01 4.00
N SER A 36 15.00 -7.30 3.15
CA SER A 36 16.25 -7.79 2.53
C SER A 36 17.34 -8.17 3.52
N THR A 37 17.28 -7.67 4.76
CA THR A 37 18.18 -8.06 5.87
C THR A 37 17.77 -9.37 6.55
N HIS A 38 16.56 -9.87 6.31
CA HIS A 38 16.01 -11.09 6.90
C HIS A 38 15.20 -11.90 5.87
N PRO A 39 15.80 -12.28 4.73
CA PRO A 39 15.07 -12.94 3.64
C PRO A 39 14.54 -14.33 4.03
N GLU A 40 15.12 -14.96 5.05
CA GLU A 40 14.72 -16.26 5.58
C GLU A 40 13.32 -16.24 6.24
N THR A 41 12.84 -15.10 6.75
CA THR A 41 11.51 -14.98 7.38
C THR A 41 10.39 -14.71 6.36
N ALA A 42 10.73 -14.32 5.13
CA ALA A 42 9.80 -13.78 4.15
C ALA A 42 8.61 -14.71 3.84
N ALA A 43 8.85 -16.02 3.67
CA ALA A 43 7.80 -16.99 3.42
C ALA A 43 6.85 -17.15 4.62
N ALA A 44 7.40 -17.17 5.82
CA ALA A 44 6.62 -17.31 7.05
C ALA A 44 5.75 -16.07 7.30
N GLU A 45 6.29 -14.87 7.11
CA GLU A 45 5.56 -13.61 7.26
C GLU A 45 4.42 -13.51 6.24
N MET A 46 4.67 -13.83 4.96
CA MET A 46 3.62 -13.88 3.93
C MET A 46 2.54 -14.93 4.26
N THR A 47 2.91 -16.06 4.84
CA THR A 47 1.95 -17.09 5.27
C THR A 47 1.04 -16.56 6.38
N GLU A 48 1.59 -15.84 7.35
CA GLU A 48 0.81 -15.20 8.42
C GLU A 48 -0.17 -14.15 7.84
N THR A 49 0.30 -13.32 6.91
CA THR A 49 -0.52 -12.30 6.25
C THR A 49 -1.66 -12.93 5.45
N LEU A 50 -1.38 -13.90 4.59
CA LEU A 50 -2.43 -14.58 3.80
C LEU A 50 -3.38 -15.39 4.66
N SER A 51 -2.89 -15.99 5.75
CA SER A 51 -3.75 -16.69 6.72
C SER A 51 -4.69 -15.73 7.46
N ALA A 52 -4.22 -14.50 7.76
CA ALA A 52 -5.06 -13.45 8.33
C ALA A 52 -6.15 -12.99 7.34
N LEU A 53 -5.79 -12.75 6.09
CA LEU A 53 -6.73 -12.33 5.04
C LEU A 53 -7.78 -13.42 4.76
N ARG A 54 -7.38 -14.70 4.78
CA ARG A 54 -8.30 -15.84 4.68
C ARG A 54 -9.28 -15.90 5.85
N GLU A 55 -8.80 -15.70 7.08
CA GLU A 55 -9.67 -15.68 8.28
C GLU A 55 -10.69 -14.55 8.23
N LEU A 56 -10.31 -13.40 7.65
CA LEU A 56 -11.20 -12.26 7.45
C LEU A 56 -12.22 -12.49 6.34
N ALA A 57 -11.95 -13.43 5.41
CA ALA A 57 -12.75 -13.74 4.23
C ALA A 57 -13.09 -12.50 3.38
N LEU A 58 -12.20 -11.50 3.35
CA LEU A 58 -12.41 -10.26 2.61
C LEU A 58 -11.85 -10.36 1.20
N PRO A 59 -12.57 -9.88 0.18
CA PRO A 59 -12.05 -9.70 -1.16
C PRO A 59 -10.71 -8.97 -1.15
N THR A 60 -9.70 -9.55 -1.79
CA THR A 60 -8.33 -9.04 -1.75
C THR A 60 -7.71 -8.97 -3.13
N VAL A 61 -7.25 -7.79 -3.51
CA VAL A 61 -6.28 -7.58 -4.58
C VAL A 61 -4.89 -7.60 -3.96
N LEU A 62 -4.07 -8.58 -4.38
CA LEU A 62 -2.68 -8.70 -3.93
C LEU A 62 -1.74 -8.39 -5.09
N VAL A 63 -0.76 -7.53 -4.85
CA VAL A 63 0.34 -7.28 -5.79
C VAL A 63 1.58 -8.01 -5.30
N TYR A 64 2.24 -8.74 -6.20
CA TYR A 64 3.43 -9.53 -5.87
C TYR A 64 4.54 -8.65 -5.26
N PRO A 65 5.38 -9.24 -4.39
CA PRO A 65 6.55 -8.56 -3.88
C PRO A 65 7.51 -8.17 -5.01
N ASN A 66 8.37 -7.19 -4.73
CA ASN A 66 9.47 -6.82 -5.61
C ASN A 66 10.51 -7.97 -5.71
N SER A 67 11.59 -7.72 -6.46
CA SER A 67 12.68 -8.69 -6.70
C SER A 67 13.72 -8.78 -5.59
N ASP A 68 13.47 -8.19 -4.41
CA ASP A 68 14.38 -8.25 -3.27
C ASP A 68 14.60 -9.70 -2.79
N ALA A 69 15.71 -9.93 -2.06
CA ALA A 69 16.01 -11.23 -1.45
C ALA A 69 14.81 -11.70 -0.59
N GLY A 70 14.41 -12.96 -0.75
CA GLY A 70 13.19 -13.52 -0.11
C GLY A 70 11.90 -13.37 -0.93
N GLY A 71 11.84 -12.48 -1.93
CA GLY A 71 10.65 -12.25 -2.73
C GLY A 71 10.15 -13.49 -3.48
N ARG A 72 11.05 -14.35 -3.97
CA ARG A 72 10.67 -15.63 -4.62
C ARG A 72 9.95 -16.58 -3.66
N ALA A 73 10.42 -16.67 -2.42
CA ALA A 73 9.78 -17.51 -1.40
C ALA A 73 8.36 -17.00 -1.08
N MET A 74 8.16 -15.68 -0.99
CA MET A 74 6.82 -15.09 -0.84
C MET A 74 5.93 -15.42 -2.04
N ILE A 75 6.44 -15.35 -3.27
CA ILE A 75 5.67 -15.65 -4.49
C ILE A 75 5.19 -17.10 -4.49
N GLU A 76 5.99 -18.07 -4.05
CA GLU A 76 5.54 -19.47 -3.97
C GLU A 76 4.41 -19.65 -2.95
N VAL A 77 4.47 -18.96 -1.81
CA VAL A 77 3.37 -18.93 -0.84
C VAL A 77 2.11 -18.34 -1.47
N ILE A 78 2.23 -17.19 -2.15
CA ILE A 78 1.09 -16.54 -2.82
C ILE A 78 0.45 -17.46 -3.84
N LYS A 79 1.23 -18.09 -4.72
CA LYS A 79 0.74 -19.04 -5.73
C LYS A 79 0.01 -20.23 -5.10
N SER A 80 0.52 -20.75 -3.97
CA SER A 80 -0.14 -21.82 -3.25
C SER A 80 -1.51 -21.40 -2.72
N PHE A 81 -1.61 -20.21 -2.12
CA PHE A 81 -2.89 -19.67 -1.67
C PHE A 81 -3.82 -19.37 -2.83
N GLU A 82 -3.32 -18.80 -3.93
CA GLU A 82 -4.11 -18.48 -5.11
C GLU A 82 -4.70 -19.74 -5.75
N LYS A 83 -3.94 -20.84 -5.82
CA LYS A 83 -4.42 -22.14 -6.32
C LYS A 83 -5.64 -22.65 -5.55
N HIS A 84 -5.70 -22.42 -4.25
CA HIS A 84 -6.76 -22.93 -3.40
C HIS A 84 -7.89 -21.93 -3.16
N HIS A 85 -7.64 -20.63 -3.32
CA HIS A 85 -8.54 -19.54 -2.90
C HIS A 85 -8.74 -18.45 -3.96
N GLY A 86 -8.10 -18.55 -5.11
CA GLY A 86 -8.21 -17.64 -6.25
C GLY A 86 -9.32 -18.02 -7.22
N GLY A 87 -9.32 -17.42 -8.41
CA GLY A 87 -10.27 -17.69 -9.47
C GLY A 87 -11.65 -17.05 -9.29
N ARG A 88 -12.60 -17.39 -10.18
CA ARG A 88 -13.97 -16.84 -10.14
C ARG A 88 -14.66 -17.29 -8.84
N GLY A 89 -15.15 -16.34 -8.04
CA GLY A 89 -15.77 -16.61 -6.74
C GLY A 89 -14.79 -16.73 -5.57
N GLY A 90 -13.46 -16.78 -5.81
CA GLY A 90 -12.47 -16.74 -4.74
C GLY A 90 -12.30 -15.34 -4.16
N TRP A 91 -11.81 -15.26 -2.92
CA TRP A 91 -11.57 -13.98 -2.24
C TRP A 91 -10.24 -13.32 -2.65
N LEU A 92 -9.29 -14.05 -3.24
CA LEU A 92 -7.94 -13.59 -3.58
C LEU A 92 -7.78 -13.43 -5.09
N ARG A 93 -7.26 -12.28 -5.52
CA ARG A 93 -6.76 -12.00 -6.86
C ARG A 93 -5.34 -11.51 -6.76
N ALA A 94 -4.37 -12.30 -7.24
CA ALA A 94 -2.97 -11.94 -7.20
C ALA A 94 -2.46 -11.50 -8.58
N TYR A 95 -1.74 -10.40 -8.61
CA TYR A 95 -1.19 -9.79 -9.82
C TYR A 95 0.31 -9.62 -9.69
N LYS A 96 1.06 -9.98 -10.74
CA LYS A 96 2.51 -9.75 -10.78
C LYS A 96 2.85 -8.26 -10.69
N SER A 97 2.06 -7.43 -11.36
CA SER A 97 2.09 -5.98 -11.30
C SER A 97 0.74 -5.43 -11.77
N LEU A 98 0.43 -4.22 -11.39
CA LEU A 98 -0.67 -3.43 -11.92
C LEU A 98 -0.08 -2.19 -12.62
N ALA A 99 -0.72 -1.74 -13.68
CA ALA A 99 -0.43 -0.42 -14.23
C ALA A 99 -0.64 0.66 -13.15
N ARG A 100 0.05 1.79 -13.27
CA ARG A 100 0.04 2.83 -12.22
C ARG A 100 -1.37 3.33 -11.91
N ASP A 101 -2.16 3.60 -12.94
CA ASP A 101 -3.56 4.03 -12.83
C ASP A 101 -4.46 2.96 -12.22
N GLU A 102 -4.26 1.69 -12.56
CA GLU A 102 -4.98 0.55 -11.96
C GLU A 102 -4.64 0.39 -10.48
N PHE A 103 -3.36 0.52 -10.11
CA PHE A 103 -2.93 0.46 -8.72
C PHE A 103 -3.56 1.58 -7.88
N LEU A 104 -3.56 2.81 -8.40
CA LEU A 104 -4.20 3.96 -7.74
C LEU A 104 -5.72 3.80 -7.66
N ALA A 105 -6.35 3.23 -8.70
CA ALA A 105 -7.79 2.94 -8.68
C ALA A 105 -8.14 1.90 -7.60
N VAL A 106 -7.34 0.83 -7.47
CA VAL A 106 -7.53 -0.15 -6.39
C VAL A 106 -7.29 0.47 -5.02
N MET A 107 -6.25 1.31 -4.87
CA MET A 107 -6.00 2.03 -3.61
C MET A 107 -7.16 2.94 -3.22
N LYS A 108 -7.76 3.67 -4.19
CA LYS A 108 -8.96 4.49 -3.98
C LYS A 108 -10.19 3.66 -3.62
N ALA A 109 -10.31 2.45 -4.15
CA ALA A 109 -11.46 1.57 -3.94
C ALA A 109 -11.33 0.69 -2.69
N ALA A 110 -10.13 0.53 -2.15
CA ALA A 110 -9.87 -0.31 -1.00
C ALA A 110 -10.47 0.28 0.29
N SER A 111 -10.95 -0.59 1.16
CA SER A 111 -11.43 -0.27 2.51
C SER A 111 -10.27 -0.26 3.52
N VAL A 112 -9.22 -1.02 3.23
CA VAL A 112 -8.00 -1.08 4.04
C VAL A 112 -6.84 -1.56 3.16
N MET A 113 -5.64 -1.03 3.40
CA MET A 113 -4.40 -1.57 2.83
C MET A 113 -3.65 -2.37 3.88
N VAL A 114 -3.12 -3.53 3.48
CA VAL A 114 -2.40 -4.46 4.36
C VAL A 114 -1.03 -4.77 3.75
N GLY A 115 0.03 -4.76 4.55
CA GLY A 115 1.37 -5.08 4.11
C GLY A 115 2.41 -4.06 4.56
N ASN A 116 3.56 -4.03 3.89
CA ASN A 116 4.69 -3.18 4.27
C ASN A 116 5.23 -2.35 3.09
N SER A 117 4.41 -2.08 2.09
CA SER A 117 4.79 -1.24 0.95
C SER A 117 4.94 0.23 1.37
N SER A 118 5.90 0.93 0.76
CA SER A 118 6.04 2.38 0.94
C SER A 118 4.82 3.16 0.44
N SER A 119 4.04 2.63 -0.49
CA SER A 119 2.80 3.26 -0.96
C SER A 119 1.76 3.43 0.15
N GLY A 120 1.70 2.50 1.12
CA GLY A 120 0.87 2.62 2.32
C GLY A 120 1.28 3.80 3.22
N ILE A 121 2.56 4.16 3.22
CA ILE A 121 3.08 5.26 4.02
C ILE A 121 3.00 6.60 3.27
N ILE A 122 3.33 6.59 1.96
CA ILE A 122 3.50 7.81 1.17
C ILE A 122 2.20 8.22 0.48
N GLU A 123 1.43 7.27 -0.07
CA GLU A 123 0.34 7.54 -1.00
C GLU A 123 -1.05 7.34 -0.37
N ALA A 124 -1.22 6.32 0.48
CA ALA A 124 -2.52 5.90 0.99
C ALA A 124 -3.28 7.01 1.73
N ALA A 125 -2.58 7.91 2.45
CA ALA A 125 -3.21 9.03 3.12
C ALA A 125 -3.89 10.02 2.15
N SER A 126 -3.43 10.12 0.90
CA SER A 126 -4.06 10.97 -0.12
C SER A 126 -5.43 10.43 -0.57
N PHE A 127 -5.75 9.19 -0.25
CA PHE A 127 -7.04 8.54 -0.51
C PHE A 127 -7.88 8.39 0.77
N GLY A 128 -7.42 8.89 1.91
CA GLY A 128 -8.05 8.63 3.22
C GLY A 128 -8.04 7.15 3.60
N LEU A 129 -7.13 6.35 3.05
CA LEU A 129 -7.08 4.91 3.24
C LEU A 129 -6.32 4.53 4.50
N GLY A 130 -6.98 3.79 5.40
CA GLY A 130 -6.34 3.19 6.57
C GLY A 130 -5.39 2.06 6.18
N VAL A 131 -4.25 1.97 6.86
CA VAL A 131 -3.18 1.01 6.55
C VAL A 131 -2.81 0.18 7.76
N VAL A 132 -2.78 -1.14 7.61
CA VAL A 132 -2.12 -2.07 8.54
C VAL A 132 -0.71 -2.32 8.03
N ASN A 133 0.27 -1.64 8.63
CA ASN A 133 1.68 -1.79 8.27
C ASN A 133 2.30 -2.96 9.04
N ILE A 134 2.77 -3.97 8.33
CA ILE A 134 3.29 -5.21 8.91
C ILE A 134 4.81 -5.11 9.08
N GLY A 135 5.27 -5.38 10.28
CA GLY A 135 6.69 -5.46 10.59
C GLY A 135 7.42 -4.11 10.54
N ARG A 136 8.74 -4.17 10.37
CA ARG A 136 9.64 -3.03 10.56
C ARG A 136 10.22 -2.44 9.27
N ARG A 137 9.82 -2.93 8.08
CA ARG A 137 10.37 -2.47 6.79
C ARG A 137 10.26 -0.95 6.60
N GLN A 138 9.21 -0.34 7.14
CA GLN A 138 8.95 1.09 7.06
C GLN A 138 9.32 1.85 8.35
N ALA A 139 10.12 1.24 9.25
CA ALA A 139 10.55 1.91 10.47
C ALA A 139 11.37 3.18 10.16
N GLY A 140 11.21 4.20 10.99
CA GLY A 140 11.88 5.49 10.82
C GLY A 140 11.27 6.43 9.77
N ARG A 141 10.32 5.97 8.95
CA ARG A 141 9.59 6.86 8.04
C ARG A 141 8.54 7.69 8.77
N GLN A 142 8.38 8.93 8.37
CA GLN A 142 7.32 9.80 8.86
C GLN A 142 5.95 9.21 8.54
N ARG A 143 4.96 9.40 9.42
CA ARG A 143 3.61 8.85 9.31
C ARG A 143 2.57 9.97 9.15
N SER A 144 1.62 9.75 8.28
CA SER A 144 0.48 10.66 8.08
C SER A 144 -0.64 10.49 9.11
N GLY A 145 -0.54 9.51 10.01
CA GLY A 145 -1.59 9.21 11.00
C GLY A 145 -2.65 8.22 10.52
N ASN A 146 -2.57 7.73 9.27
CA ASN A 146 -3.47 6.73 8.68
C ASN A 146 -3.00 5.28 8.85
N THR A 147 -1.96 5.01 9.66
CA THR A 147 -1.27 3.72 9.75
C THR A 147 -1.36 3.12 11.14
N LEU A 148 -1.66 1.82 11.21
CA LEU A 148 -1.50 0.97 12.39
C LEU A 148 -0.34 0.01 12.16
N ASP A 149 0.72 0.11 12.98
CA ASP A 149 1.86 -0.81 12.93
C ASP A 149 1.56 -2.08 13.73
N VAL A 150 1.81 -3.26 13.15
CA VAL A 150 1.60 -4.57 13.76
C VAL A 150 2.80 -5.51 13.52
N ALA A 151 3.00 -6.50 14.38
CA ALA A 151 3.93 -7.57 14.10
C ALA A 151 3.40 -8.48 12.98
N PRO A 152 4.28 -9.22 12.26
CA PRO A 152 3.89 -10.17 11.22
C PRO A 152 3.28 -11.44 11.84
N ARG A 153 2.13 -11.28 12.49
CA ARG A 153 1.38 -12.33 13.19
C ARG A 153 -0.09 -12.25 12.82
N ARG A 154 -0.65 -13.36 12.38
CA ARG A 154 -2.04 -13.47 11.96
C ARG A 154 -3.02 -12.76 12.88
N LYS A 155 -2.95 -13.04 14.20
CA LYS A 155 -3.89 -12.46 15.19
C LYS A 155 -3.82 -10.93 15.25
N GLU A 156 -2.62 -10.36 15.17
CA GLU A 156 -2.42 -8.91 15.21
C GLU A 156 -2.95 -8.25 13.94
N ILE A 157 -2.68 -8.86 12.78
CA ILE A 157 -3.18 -8.39 11.48
C ILE A 157 -4.72 -8.42 11.45
N VAL A 158 -5.33 -9.53 11.84
CA VAL A 158 -6.80 -9.68 11.91
C VAL A 158 -7.41 -8.62 12.83
N SER A 159 -6.84 -8.44 14.01
CA SER A 159 -7.33 -7.45 14.99
C SER A 159 -7.25 -6.02 14.42
N ALA A 160 -6.13 -5.65 13.81
CA ALA A 160 -5.94 -4.30 13.24
C ALA A 160 -6.88 -4.04 12.05
N VAL A 161 -7.03 -5.01 11.15
CA VAL A 161 -7.96 -4.88 10.00
C VAL A 161 -9.40 -4.73 10.51
N ARG A 162 -9.85 -5.57 11.44
CA ARG A 162 -11.20 -5.46 12.03
C ARG A 162 -11.41 -4.07 12.66
N ARG A 163 -10.46 -3.58 13.44
CA ARG A 163 -10.54 -2.25 14.05
C ARG A 163 -10.71 -1.13 13.01
N ILE A 164 -9.93 -1.16 11.91
CA ILE A 164 -10.08 -0.14 10.85
C ILE A 164 -11.47 -0.21 10.22
N LEU A 165 -12.03 -1.40 10.03
CA LEU A 165 -13.30 -1.59 9.33
C LEU A 165 -14.54 -1.37 10.22
N THR A 166 -14.44 -1.58 11.55
CA THR A 166 -15.60 -1.56 12.44
C THR A 166 -15.60 -0.42 13.46
N ASP A 167 -14.45 0.18 13.77
CA ASP A 167 -14.36 1.32 14.68
C ASP A 167 -14.53 2.63 13.89
N GLY A 168 -15.76 3.17 13.90
CA GLY A 168 -16.10 4.40 13.19
C GLY A 168 -15.28 5.62 13.63
N GLY A 169 -14.89 5.69 14.90
CA GLY A 169 -14.04 6.75 15.43
C GLY A 169 -12.62 6.66 14.89
N LEU A 170 -12.06 5.45 14.86
CA LEU A 170 -10.76 5.18 14.26
C LEU A 170 -10.80 5.41 12.74
N HIS A 171 -11.81 4.89 12.05
CA HIS A 171 -11.99 5.08 10.60
C HIS A 171 -12.01 6.59 10.24
N GLY A 172 -12.81 7.39 10.94
CA GLY A 172 -12.86 8.84 10.74
C GLY A 172 -11.51 9.52 10.94
N LYS A 173 -10.77 9.11 11.97
CA LYS A 173 -9.42 9.62 12.26
C LYS A 173 -8.41 9.28 11.16
N LEU A 174 -8.44 8.04 10.65
CA LEU A 174 -7.53 7.57 9.62
C LEU A 174 -7.86 8.21 8.26
N SER A 175 -9.15 8.34 7.91
CA SER A 175 -9.59 8.87 6.63
C SER A 175 -9.38 10.38 6.47
N THR A 176 -9.29 11.12 7.58
CA THR A 176 -9.03 12.56 7.59
C THR A 176 -7.55 12.91 7.82
N ALA A 177 -6.67 11.92 7.90
CA ALA A 177 -5.25 12.10 8.11
C ALA A 177 -4.61 12.89 6.96
N LYS A 178 -3.99 14.02 7.29
CA LYS A 178 -3.28 14.85 6.30
C LYS A 178 -2.00 14.17 5.83
N ASN A 179 -1.79 14.09 4.52
CA ASN A 179 -0.57 13.50 3.97
C ASN A 179 0.65 14.37 4.25
N VAL A 180 1.59 13.88 5.06
CA VAL A 180 2.82 14.60 5.44
C VAL A 180 3.85 14.65 4.31
N TYR A 181 3.70 13.84 3.26
CA TYR A 181 4.61 13.80 2.10
C TYR A 181 4.27 14.85 1.04
N GLY A 182 3.22 15.66 1.23
CA GLY A 182 2.88 16.76 0.36
C GLY A 182 1.44 16.74 -0.15
N ASP A 183 1.15 17.72 -0.99
CA ASP A 183 -0.17 18.03 -1.53
C ASP A 183 -0.32 17.72 -3.04
N GLY A 184 0.69 17.06 -3.64
CA GLY A 184 0.69 16.74 -5.07
C GLY A 184 1.02 17.90 -5.99
N ARG A 185 1.74 18.92 -5.50
CA ARG A 185 2.17 20.10 -6.30
C ARG A 185 3.68 20.32 -6.27
N ALA A 186 4.45 19.24 -6.06
CA ALA A 186 5.90 19.35 -6.00
C ALA A 186 6.51 19.72 -7.36
N SER A 187 6.01 19.15 -8.45
CA SER A 187 6.48 19.42 -9.82
C SER A 187 6.34 20.90 -10.19
N GLU A 188 5.20 21.52 -9.86
CA GLU A 188 4.97 22.95 -10.12
C GLU A 188 5.97 23.83 -9.34
N ARG A 189 6.20 23.50 -8.06
CA ARG A 189 7.15 24.22 -7.21
C ARG A 189 8.59 24.08 -7.72
N ILE A 190 8.98 22.85 -8.09
CA ILE A 190 10.31 22.56 -8.64
C ILE A 190 10.50 23.34 -9.96
N ALA A 191 9.53 23.27 -10.88
CA ALA A 191 9.59 24.00 -12.14
C ALA A 191 9.70 25.52 -11.93
N ALA A 192 8.94 26.09 -10.99
CA ALA A 192 8.99 27.51 -10.67
C ALA A 192 10.34 27.95 -10.09
N VAL A 193 11.00 27.09 -9.30
CA VAL A 193 12.35 27.35 -8.78
C VAL A 193 13.37 27.27 -9.93
N LEU A 194 13.32 26.19 -10.71
CA LEU A 194 14.27 25.98 -11.81
C LEU A 194 14.19 27.09 -12.88
N ALA A 195 12.98 27.63 -13.14
CA ALA A 195 12.80 28.72 -14.09
C ALA A 195 13.42 30.07 -13.64
N LYS A 196 13.67 30.21 -12.34
CA LYS A 196 14.18 31.46 -11.76
C LYS A 196 15.61 31.38 -11.25
N ILE A 197 16.17 30.16 -11.17
CA ILE A 197 17.49 29.96 -10.61
C ILE A 197 18.56 30.48 -11.58
N ASP A 198 19.47 31.30 -11.09
CA ASP A 198 20.64 31.72 -11.85
C ASP A 198 21.70 30.62 -11.80
N VAL A 199 22.11 30.11 -12.97
CA VAL A 199 23.08 29.03 -13.10
C VAL A 199 24.52 29.60 -13.06
N GLY A 200 24.84 30.27 -11.96
CA GLY A 200 26.17 30.82 -11.70
C GLY A 200 27.19 29.76 -11.27
N PRO A 201 28.45 30.18 -11.07
CA PRO A 201 29.54 29.29 -10.61
C PRO A 201 29.23 28.57 -9.28
N GLU A 202 28.51 29.24 -8.39
CA GLU A 202 28.17 28.72 -7.05
C GLU A 202 27.27 27.47 -7.11
N ILE A 203 26.32 27.40 -8.05
CA ILE A 203 25.43 26.24 -8.23
C ILE A 203 26.16 25.08 -8.88
N ARG A 204 27.15 25.37 -9.72
CA ARG A 204 27.95 24.35 -10.41
C ARG A 204 29.00 23.71 -9.51
N SER A 205 29.34 24.36 -8.40
CA SER A 205 30.36 23.90 -7.45
C SER A 205 29.69 23.38 -6.18
N LYS A 206 29.63 22.05 -6.01
CA LYS A 206 29.06 21.43 -4.81
C LYS A 206 29.94 21.75 -3.61
N GLN A 207 29.39 22.47 -2.63
CA GLN A 207 30.02 22.67 -1.32
C GLN A 207 29.50 21.60 -0.36
N ILE A 208 30.43 20.98 0.36
CA ILE A 208 30.11 20.05 1.45
C ILE A 208 29.90 20.89 2.70
N THR A 209 28.66 20.91 3.20
CA THR A 209 28.34 21.44 4.53
C THR A 209 28.36 20.28 5.52
N TYR A 210 29.21 20.37 6.53
CA TYR A 210 29.25 19.45 7.67
C TYR A 210 28.27 19.93 8.75
#